data_aacaf6529a0fdfe7bfdb4baba2f71317
#
_entry.id   aacaf6529a0fdfe7bfdb4baba2f71317
#
_cell.length_a   1.000
_cell.length_b   1.000
_cell.length_c   1.000
_cell.angle_alpha   90.00
_cell.angle_beta   90.00
_cell.angle_gamma   90.00
#
_symmetry.space_group_name_H-M   'P 1'
#
loop_
_entity.id
_entity.type
_entity.pdbx_description
1 polymer ?
#
loop_
_entity_poly.entity_id
_entity_poly.type
_entity_poly.pdbx_seq_one_letter_code
_entity_poly.pdbx_strand_id
1 'polypeptide(L)'
;MSRASRLWVKIVEYNNRERTSLWVIVGRVAFTAALIACIWFIFSNSMAVATVSTGSSGRVLAWMRIILRRLGHPGLAEHLTMHIVRKLAHFCEYTLEGFLLMLCMRVYSRHPLRHITVPMLGGVLTALTDETIQLFSEGRSSQVTDVWLDSAGVLAGILVAIVLLLACEGLYYHIKRRHE
;
A
#
# COMPACT_ATOMS: atom_id res chain seq x y z
N MET A 1 -25.65 41.63 0.72
CA MET A 1 -25.14 40.24 0.56
C MET A 1 -26.30 39.26 0.67
N SER A 2 -26.59 38.50 -0.37
CA SER A 2 -27.73 37.57 -0.40
C SER A 2 -27.56 36.43 0.61
N ARG A 3 -28.66 35.75 1.00
CA ARG A 3 -28.63 34.58 1.91
C ARG A 3 -27.76 33.46 1.33
N ALA A 4 -27.75 33.28 0.02
CA ALA A 4 -26.93 32.32 -0.72
C ALA A 4 -25.43 32.65 -0.64
N SER A 5 -25.03 33.94 -0.77
CA SER A 5 -23.62 34.31 -0.65
C SER A 5 -23.06 34.10 0.77
N ARG A 6 -23.87 34.31 1.80
CA ARG A 6 -23.48 34.03 3.20
C ARG A 6 -23.34 32.50 3.49
N LEU A 7 -24.20 31.70 2.90
CA LEU A 7 -24.07 30.23 2.98
C LEU A 7 -22.81 29.72 2.28
N TRP A 8 -22.51 30.24 1.08
CA TRP A 8 -21.31 29.93 0.34
C TRP A 8 -20.02 30.26 1.12
N VAL A 9 -19.96 31.48 1.71
CA VAL A 9 -18.82 31.88 2.54
C VAL A 9 -18.64 30.94 3.74
N LYS A 10 -19.72 30.59 4.45
CA LYS A 10 -19.66 29.67 5.58
C LYS A 10 -19.21 28.25 5.16
N ILE A 11 -19.66 27.75 4.00
CA ILE A 11 -19.24 26.45 3.47
C ILE A 11 -17.75 26.47 3.10
N VAL A 12 -17.27 27.55 2.48
CA VAL A 12 -15.86 27.72 2.11
C VAL A 12 -14.99 27.86 3.37
N GLU A 13 -15.43 28.60 4.37
CA GLU A 13 -14.72 28.75 5.65
C GLU A 13 -14.66 27.45 6.46
N TYR A 14 -15.77 26.71 6.56
CA TYR A 14 -15.83 25.39 7.16
C TYR A 14 -14.90 24.42 6.43
N ASN A 15 -14.94 24.42 5.10
CA ASN A 15 -14.10 23.60 4.25
C ASN A 15 -12.60 23.92 4.40
N ASN A 16 -12.22 25.19 4.62
CA ASN A 16 -10.84 25.58 4.85
C ASN A 16 -10.36 25.23 6.26
N ARG A 17 -11.21 25.35 7.29
CA ARG A 17 -10.85 24.94 8.66
C ARG A 17 -10.55 23.47 8.78
N GLU A 18 -11.31 22.58 8.12
CA GLU A 18 -10.99 21.15 8.10
C GLU A 18 -9.66 20.86 7.39
N ARG A 19 -9.36 21.58 6.31
CA ARG A 19 -8.08 21.42 5.58
C ARG A 19 -6.84 21.83 6.39
N THR A 20 -7.00 22.71 7.35
CA THR A 20 -5.93 23.24 8.22
C THR A 20 -5.93 22.63 9.61
N SER A 21 -6.82 21.65 9.89
CA SER A 21 -6.79 20.91 11.15
C SER A 21 -5.42 20.27 11.35
N LEU A 22 -4.85 20.43 12.54
CA LEU A 22 -3.56 19.84 12.91
C LEU A 22 -3.52 18.32 12.61
N TRP A 23 -4.61 17.61 12.87
CA TRP A 23 -4.73 16.18 12.60
C TRP A 23 -4.62 15.82 11.12
N VAL A 24 -5.16 16.68 10.22
CA VAL A 24 -5.01 16.48 8.77
C VAL A 24 -3.57 16.72 8.33
N ILE A 25 -2.90 17.71 8.88
CA ILE A 25 -1.48 18.00 8.60
C ILE A 25 -0.62 16.84 9.10
N VAL A 26 -0.83 16.39 10.33
CA VAL A 26 -0.13 15.23 10.90
C VAL A 26 -0.35 13.98 10.05
N GLY A 27 -1.59 13.71 9.64
CA GLY A 27 -1.90 12.59 8.75
C GLY A 27 -1.19 12.68 7.40
N ARG A 28 -1.14 13.86 6.78
CA ARG A 28 -0.40 14.07 5.52
C ARG A 28 1.08 13.76 5.68
N VAL A 29 1.71 14.33 6.71
CA VAL A 29 3.13 14.10 6.97
C VAL A 29 3.40 12.62 7.26
N ALA A 30 2.61 12.01 8.15
CA ALA A 30 2.80 10.62 8.56
C ALA A 30 2.65 9.62 7.38
N PHE A 31 1.55 9.72 6.61
CA PHE A 31 1.32 8.80 5.49
C PHE A 31 2.29 9.04 4.34
N THR A 32 2.67 10.30 4.06
CA THR A 32 3.68 10.58 3.03
C THR A 32 5.05 10.04 3.44
N ALA A 33 5.45 10.23 4.70
CA ALA A 33 6.72 9.70 5.20
C ALA A 33 6.71 8.15 5.18
N ALA A 34 5.61 7.52 5.58
CA ALA A 34 5.47 6.07 5.54
C ALA A 34 5.53 5.54 4.09
N LEU A 35 4.89 6.22 3.13
CA LEU A 35 4.93 5.86 1.71
C LEU A 35 6.36 5.97 1.15
N ILE A 36 7.05 7.08 1.43
CA ILE A 36 8.45 7.27 1.00
C ILE A 36 9.34 6.17 1.59
N ALA A 37 9.18 5.86 2.89
CA ALA A 37 9.93 4.79 3.54
C ALA A 37 9.63 3.41 2.92
N CYS A 38 8.36 3.14 2.56
CA CYS A 38 7.96 1.91 1.89
C CYS A 38 8.62 1.77 0.51
N ILE A 39 8.56 2.80 -0.33
CA ILE A 39 9.18 2.81 -1.67
C ILE A 39 10.70 2.67 -1.54
N TRP A 40 11.31 3.38 -0.60
CA TRP A 40 12.73 3.23 -0.30
C TRP A 40 13.10 1.79 0.08
N PHE A 41 12.29 1.15 0.92
CA PHE A 41 12.49 -0.24 1.33
C PHE A 41 12.39 -1.20 0.14
N ILE A 42 11.39 -1.06 -0.74
CA ILE A 42 11.22 -1.85 -1.95
C ILE A 42 12.47 -1.72 -2.82
N PHE A 43 12.89 -0.51 -3.16
CA PHE A 43 14.06 -0.30 -4.02
C PHE A 43 15.37 -0.76 -3.39
N SER A 44 15.52 -0.61 -2.06
CA SER A 44 16.69 -1.13 -1.34
C SER A 44 16.79 -2.65 -1.41
N ASN A 45 15.65 -3.34 -1.30
CA ASN A 45 15.59 -4.80 -1.47
C ASN A 45 15.91 -5.22 -2.91
N SER A 46 15.51 -4.44 -3.91
CA SER A 46 15.78 -4.72 -5.32
C SER A 46 17.21 -4.46 -5.73
N MET A 47 17.87 -3.50 -5.12
CA MET A 47 19.30 -3.25 -5.30
C MET A 47 20.19 -4.30 -4.62
N ALA A 48 19.65 -5.06 -3.65
CA ALA A 48 20.43 -6.07 -2.94
C ALA A 48 20.85 -7.21 -3.88
N VAL A 49 22.13 -7.56 -3.86
CA VAL A 49 22.69 -8.68 -4.64
C VAL A 49 21.96 -9.99 -4.31
N ALA A 50 21.76 -10.83 -5.33
CA ALA A 50 20.98 -12.06 -5.20
C ALA A 50 21.42 -12.97 -4.05
N THR A 51 22.70 -13.01 -3.73
CA THR A 51 23.26 -13.81 -2.63
C THR A 51 22.74 -13.38 -1.25
N VAL A 52 22.65 -12.07 -1.00
CA VAL A 52 22.13 -11.49 0.26
C VAL A 52 20.61 -11.72 0.35
N SER A 53 19.91 -11.48 -0.74
CA SER A 53 18.46 -11.75 -0.85
C SER A 53 18.12 -13.23 -0.65
N THR A 54 18.98 -14.14 -1.15
CA THR A 54 18.82 -15.59 -1.01
C THR A 54 18.98 -16.03 0.46
N GLY A 55 19.91 -15.44 1.21
CA GLY A 55 20.11 -15.77 2.62
C GLY A 55 18.92 -15.41 3.51
N SER A 56 18.31 -14.23 3.31
CA SER A 56 17.13 -13.80 4.05
C SER A 56 15.88 -14.60 3.65
N SER A 57 15.66 -14.80 2.36
CA SER A 57 14.54 -15.62 1.85
C SER A 57 14.64 -17.08 2.30
N GLY A 58 15.85 -17.65 2.45
CA GLY A 58 16.06 -19.01 2.95
C GLY A 58 15.61 -19.19 4.38
N ARG A 59 15.86 -18.22 5.26
CA ARG A 59 15.36 -18.25 6.64
C ARG A 59 13.84 -18.19 6.69
N VAL A 60 13.23 -17.29 5.90
CA VAL A 60 11.77 -17.17 5.81
C VAL A 60 11.16 -18.48 5.27
N LEU A 61 11.73 -19.07 4.23
CA LEU A 61 11.29 -20.34 3.66
C LEU A 61 11.31 -21.45 4.71
N ALA A 62 12.42 -21.59 5.46
CA ALA A 62 12.54 -22.61 6.51
C ALA A 62 11.46 -22.40 7.59
N TRP A 63 11.25 -21.19 8.02
CA TRP A 63 10.24 -20.84 9.02
C TRP A 63 8.81 -21.11 8.51
N MET A 64 8.48 -20.71 7.29
CA MET A 64 7.17 -20.99 6.67
C MET A 64 6.91 -22.49 6.53
N ARG A 65 7.93 -23.28 6.13
CA ARG A 65 7.81 -24.75 6.05
C ARG A 65 7.51 -25.38 7.41
N ILE A 66 8.15 -24.89 8.48
CA ILE A 66 7.88 -25.36 9.86
C ILE A 66 6.43 -25.08 10.25
N ILE A 67 5.95 -23.85 9.99
CA ILE A 67 4.56 -23.48 10.30
C ILE A 67 3.57 -24.34 9.52
N LEU A 68 3.74 -24.49 8.21
CA LEU A 68 2.85 -25.30 7.38
C LEU A 68 2.79 -26.76 7.83
N ARG A 69 3.92 -27.33 8.21
CA ARG A 69 3.96 -28.71 8.78
C ARG A 69 3.21 -28.78 10.10
N ARG A 70 3.37 -27.78 10.99
CA ARG A 70 2.64 -27.73 12.27
C ARG A 70 1.13 -27.57 12.10
N LEU A 71 0.70 -26.85 11.03
CA LEU A 71 -0.71 -26.68 10.68
C LEU A 71 -1.32 -27.89 9.95
N GLY A 72 -0.55 -28.99 9.78
CA GLY A 72 -1.04 -30.22 9.14
C GLY A 72 -1.01 -30.19 7.61
N HIS A 73 -0.25 -29.27 6.99
CA HIS A 73 -0.10 -29.16 5.54
C HIS A 73 1.31 -29.46 5.04
N PRO A 74 1.85 -30.69 5.26
CA PRO A 74 3.23 -31.04 4.85
C PRO A 74 3.44 -30.95 3.34
N GLY A 75 2.44 -31.33 2.53
CA GLY A 75 2.54 -31.23 1.07
C GLY A 75 2.74 -29.81 0.56
N LEU A 76 2.03 -28.81 1.13
CA LEU A 76 2.26 -27.39 0.81
C LEU A 76 3.66 -26.94 1.22
N ALA A 77 4.19 -27.46 2.33
CA ALA A 77 5.54 -27.12 2.78
C ALA A 77 6.62 -27.61 1.80
N GLU A 78 6.41 -28.74 1.14
CA GLU A 78 7.35 -29.31 0.16
C GLU A 78 7.33 -28.56 -1.17
N HIS A 79 6.16 -28.09 -1.60
CA HIS A 79 6.02 -27.30 -2.81
C HIS A 79 6.48 -25.83 -2.65
N LEU A 80 6.68 -25.34 -1.43
CA LEU A 80 7.14 -23.99 -1.18
C LEU A 80 8.62 -23.86 -1.58
N THR A 81 8.89 -23.03 -2.59
CA THR A 81 10.24 -22.77 -3.10
C THR A 81 10.71 -21.35 -2.74
N MET A 82 12.02 -21.10 -2.83
CA MET A 82 12.59 -19.75 -2.68
C MET A 82 11.97 -18.74 -3.62
N HIS A 83 11.69 -19.16 -4.86
CA HIS A 83 11.05 -18.32 -5.86
C HIS A 83 9.64 -17.87 -5.43
N ILE A 84 8.83 -18.81 -4.91
CA ILE A 84 7.49 -18.49 -4.39
C ILE A 84 7.58 -17.53 -3.20
N VAL A 85 8.51 -17.78 -2.27
CA VAL A 85 8.68 -16.88 -1.10
C VAL A 85 9.06 -15.46 -1.53
N ARG A 86 9.96 -15.31 -2.51
CA ARG A 86 10.32 -13.99 -3.05
C ARG A 86 9.13 -13.29 -3.70
N LYS A 87 8.39 -13.99 -4.56
CA LYS A 87 7.19 -13.44 -5.21
C LYS A 87 6.13 -13.03 -4.19
N LEU A 88 5.95 -13.82 -3.14
CA LEU A 88 5.02 -13.49 -2.06
C LEU A 88 5.47 -12.26 -1.27
N ALA A 89 6.78 -12.11 -1.02
CA ALA A 89 7.33 -10.95 -0.37
C ALA A 89 7.08 -9.67 -1.20
N HIS A 90 7.38 -9.69 -2.51
CA HIS A 90 7.06 -8.58 -3.42
C HIS A 90 5.56 -8.25 -3.41
N PHE A 91 4.69 -9.25 -3.55
CA PHE A 91 3.25 -9.04 -3.47
C PHE A 91 2.84 -8.33 -2.16
N CYS A 92 3.40 -8.73 -1.01
CA CYS A 92 3.12 -8.09 0.28
C CYS A 92 3.66 -6.66 0.35
N GLU A 93 4.87 -6.41 -0.15
CA GLU A 93 5.49 -5.08 -0.21
C GLU A 93 4.64 -4.12 -1.04
N TYR A 94 4.20 -4.54 -2.23
CA TYR A 94 3.34 -3.74 -3.09
C TYR A 94 1.89 -3.63 -2.58
N THR A 95 1.41 -4.62 -1.82
CA THR A 95 0.12 -4.49 -1.10
C THR A 95 0.20 -3.38 -0.04
N LEU A 96 1.30 -3.31 0.70
CA LEU A 96 1.52 -2.23 1.66
C LEU A 96 1.65 -0.87 0.96
N GLU A 97 2.37 -0.80 -0.16
CA GLU A 97 2.49 0.42 -0.95
C GLU A 97 1.13 0.92 -1.46
N GLY A 98 0.33 0.04 -2.08
CA GLY A 98 -1.01 0.37 -2.58
C GLY A 98 -1.94 0.86 -1.46
N PHE A 99 -1.86 0.24 -0.28
CA PHE A 99 -2.57 0.66 0.91
C PHE A 99 -2.17 2.09 1.34
N LEU A 100 -0.87 2.37 1.42
CA LEU A 100 -0.35 3.70 1.80
C LEU A 100 -0.67 4.76 0.74
N LEU A 101 -0.57 4.43 -0.54
CA LEU A 101 -0.97 5.31 -1.65
C LEU A 101 -2.43 5.75 -1.52
N MET A 102 -3.33 4.82 -1.19
CA MET A 102 -4.75 5.13 -1.01
C MET A 102 -5.01 5.97 0.26
N LEU A 103 -4.29 5.72 1.35
CA LEU A 103 -4.35 6.56 2.56
C LEU A 103 -3.82 7.97 2.30
N CYS A 104 -2.72 8.11 1.56
CA CYS A 104 -2.23 9.41 1.09
C CYS A 104 -3.32 10.10 0.26
N MET A 105 -3.95 9.39 -0.69
CA MET A 105 -5.04 9.98 -1.48
C MET A 105 -6.19 10.47 -0.61
N ARG A 106 -6.54 9.76 0.46
CA ARG A 106 -7.61 10.14 1.41
C ARG A 106 -7.31 11.44 2.15
N VAL A 107 -6.07 11.66 2.59
CA VAL A 107 -5.70 12.90 3.34
C VAL A 107 -5.45 14.11 2.45
N TYR A 108 -5.17 13.90 1.16
CA TYR A 108 -4.97 14.99 0.19
C TYR A 108 -6.23 15.30 -0.61
N SER A 109 -7.15 14.35 -0.81
CA SER A 109 -8.38 14.51 -1.60
C SER A 109 -9.63 14.22 -0.77
N ARG A 110 -10.69 15.03 -0.99
CA ARG A 110 -12.02 14.78 -0.39
C ARG A 110 -12.78 13.65 -1.09
N HIS A 111 -12.43 13.38 -2.33
CA HIS A 111 -13.07 12.38 -3.17
C HIS A 111 -12.03 11.36 -3.65
N PRO A 112 -11.41 10.57 -2.74
CA PRO A 112 -10.31 9.68 -3.09
C PRO A 112 -10.72 8.64 -4.14
N LEU A 113 -11.96 8.17 -4.14
CA LEU A 113 -12.46 7.21 -5.11
C LEU A 113 -12.57 7.77 -6.54
N ARG A 114 -12.77 9.09 -6.71
CA ARG A 114 -12.75 9.73 -8.04
C ARG A 114 -11.37 9.73 -8.68
N HIS A 115 -10.35 9.66 -7.88
CA HIS A 115 -8.94 9.74 -8.30
C HIS A 115 -8.19 8.43 -8.05
N ILE A 116 -8.91 7.29 -8.03
CA ILE A 116 -8.32 5.96 -7.77
C ILE A 116 -7.24 5.59 -8.78
N THR A 117 -7.29 6.16 -9.98
CA THR A 117 -6.26 5.99 -11.01
C THR A 117 -4.90 6.52 -10.58
N VAL A 118 -4.85 7.55 -9.73
CA VAL A 118 -3.58 8.16 -9.27
C VAL A 118 -2.77 7.19 -8.42
N PRO A 119 -3.32 6.59 -7.31
CA PRO A 119 -2.59 5.58 -6.55
C PRO A 119 -2.28 4.34 -7.39
N MET A 120 -3.17 3.92 -8.30
CA MET A 120 -2.90 2.77 -9.17
C MET A 120 -1.72 3.04 -10.12
N LEU A 121 -1.71 4.18 -10.80
CA LEU A 121 -0.60 4.57 -11.69
C LEU A 121 0.70 4.76 -10.90
N GLY A 122 0.64 5.34 -9.69
CA GLY A 122 1.81 5.48 -8.82
C GLY A 122 2.45 4.13 -8.54
N GLY A 123 1.67 3.15 -8.09
CA GLY A 123 2.18 1.80 -7.80
C GLY A 123 2.70 1.06 -9.04
N VAL A 124 2.03 1.18 -10.20
CA VAL A 124 2.53 0.60 -11.46
C VAL A 124 3.86 1.23 -11.86
N LEU A 125 4.01 2.55 -11.70
CA LEU A 125 5.27 3.23 -11.99
C LEU A 125 6.39 2.77 -11.03
N THR A 126 6.09 2.57 -9.75
CA THR A 126 7.04 2.01 -8.79
C THR A 126 7.45 0.60 -9.22
N ALA A 127 6.51 -0.27 -9.59
CA ALA A 127 6.79 -1.63 -10.05
C ALA A 127 7.67 -1.65 -11.32
N LEU A 128 7.39 -0.80 -12.29
CA LEU A 128 8.23 -0.65 -13.49
C LEU A 128 9.64 -0.17 -13.17
N THR A 129 9.76 0.78 -12.23
CA THR A 129 11.05 1.30 -11.76
C THR A 129 11.84 0.21 -11.05
N ASP A 130 11.17 -0.57 -10.19
CA ASP A 130 11.76 -1.67 -9.45
C ASP A 130 12.34 -2.74 -10.39
N GLU A 131 11.55 -3.19 -11.36
CA GLU A 131 12.00 -4.14 -12.37
C GLU A 131 13.15 -3.59 -13.23
N THR A 132 13.14 -2.28 -13.49
CA THR A 132 14.26 -1.62 -14.17
C THR A 132 15.53 -1.65 -13.31
N ILE A 133 15.43 -1.40 -12.01
CA ILE A 133 16.56 -1.52 -11.06
C ILE A 133 17.09 -2.96 -11.04
N GLN A 134 16.20 -3.95 -11.06
CA GLN A 134 16.59 -5.37 -11.06
C GLN A 134 17.39 -5.78 -12.31
N LEU A 135 17.16 -5.15 -13.47
CA LEU A 135 17.99 -5.37 -14.67
C LEU A 135 19.48 -5.08 -14.44
N PHE A 136 19.79 -4.12 -13.56
CA PHE A 136 21.17 -3.71 -13.25
C PHE A 136 21.73 -4.40 -12.00
N SER A 137 20.91 -5.26 -11.33
CA SER A 137 21.32 -5.96 -10.11
C SER A 137 21.88 -7.34 -10.43
N GLU A 138 23.12 -7.63 -9.98
CA GLU A 138 23.78 -8.90 -10.25
C GLU A 138 23.00 -10.11 -9.75
N GLY A 139 22.79 -11.09 -10.63
CA GLY A 139 22.11 -12.36 -10.33
C GLY A 139 20.60 -12.27 -10.20
N ARG A 140 19.99 -11.16 -10.61
CA ARG A 140 18.53 -11.01 -10.74
C ARG A 140 18.10 -11.10 -12.20
N SER A 141 16.92 -11.66 -12.43
CA SER A 141 16.25 -11.65 -13.73
C SER A 141 14.98 -10.82 -13.60
N SER A 142 14.92 -9.68 -14.29
CA SER A 142 13.72 -8.89 -14.44
C SER A 142 12.76 -9.59 -15.40
N GLN A 143 11.47 -9.64 -15.04
CA GLN A 143 10.42 -10.27 -15.84
C GLN A 143 9.17 -9.38 -15.87
N VAL A 144 8.60 -9.20 -17.05
CA VAL A 144 7.33 -8.45 -17.20
C VAL A 144 6.20 -9.05 -16.34
N THR A 145 6.25 -10.37 -16.10
CA THR A 145 5.28 -11.05 -15.22
C THR A 145 5.35 -10.57 -13.77
N ASP A 146 6.52 -10.09 -13.33
CA ASP A 146 6.70 -9.62 -11.97
C ASP A 146 6.06 -8.23 -11.80
N VAL A 147 6.11 -7.37 -12.83
CA VAL A 147 5.32 -6.10 -12.87
C VAL A 147 3.81 -6.36 -12.70
N TRP A 148 3.28 -7.42 -13.32
CA TRP A 148 1.87 -7.78 -13.17
C TRP A 148 1.54 -8.23 -11.75
N LEU A 149 2.42 -9.03 -11.15
CA LEU A 149 2.26 -9.49 -9.76
C LEU A 149 2.27 -8.33 -8.78
N ASP A 150 3.24 -7.41 -8.95
CA ASP A 150 3.42 -6.23 -8.11
C ASP A 150 2.22 -5.28 -8.26
N SER A 151 1.77 -5.06 -9.51
CA SER A 151 0.55 -4.27 -9.79
C SER A 151 -0.71 -4.90 -9.16
N ALA A 152 -0.81 -6.23 -9.14
CA ALA A 152 -1.88 -6.93 -8.44
C ALA A 152 -1.79 -6.73 -6.91
N GLY A 153 -0.58 -6.71 -6.35
CA GLY A 153 -0.33 -6.33 -4.97
C GLY A 153 -0.82 -4.92 -4.66
N VAL A 154 -0.45 -3.93 -5.50
CA VAL A 154 -0.94 -2.54 -5.37
C VAL A 154 -2.46 -2.48 -5.36
N LEU A 155 -3.11 -3.16 -6.31
CA LEU A 155 -4.57 -3.20 -6.38
C LEU A 155 -5.17 -3.81 -5.10
N ALA A 156 -4.62 -4.91 -4.60
CA ALA A 156 -5.06 -5.54 -3.36
C ALA A 156 -4.95 -4.56 -2.17
N GLY A 157 -3.84 -3.83 -2.06
CA GLY A 157 -3.63 -2.83 -1.01
C GLY A 157 -4.63 -1.67 -1.09
N ILE A 158 -4.89 -1.16 -2.29
CA ILE A 158 -5.91 -0.13 -2.53
C ILE A 158 -7.29 -0.62 -2.09
N LEU A 159 -7.68 -1.84 -2.46
CA LEU A 159 -8.96 -2.42 -2.09
C LEU A 159 -9.09 -2.59 -0.57
N VAL A 160 -8.06 -3.08 0.10
CA VAL A 160 -8.03 -3.19 1.58
C VAL A 160 -8.21 -1.81 2.21
N ALA A 161 -7.52 -0.79 1.73
CA ALA A 161 -7.66 0.58 2.24
C ALA A 161 -9.09 1.11 2.05
N ILE A 162 -9.71 0.89 0.88
CA ILE A 162 -11.09 1.31 0.61
C ILE A 162 -12.06 0.64 1.59
N VAL A 163 -11.96 -0.68 1.76
CA VAL A 163 -12.82 -1.44 2.68
C VAL A 163 -12.69 -0.89 4.10
N LEU A 164 -11.48 -0.66 4.58
CA LEU A 164 -11.24 -0.11 5.92
C LEU A 164 -11.79 1.31 6.06
N LEU A 165 -11.59 2.19 5.06
CA LEU A 165 -12.13 3.55 5.08
C LEU A 165 -13.66 3.55 5.12
N LEU A 166 -14.33 2.73 4.33
CA LEU A 166 -15.78 2.59 4.33
C LEU A 166 -16.30 2.01 5.66
N ALA A 167 -15.61 1.02 6.21
CA ALA A 167 -15.96 0.45 7.53
C ALA A 167 -15.84 1.51 8.64
N CYS A 168 -14.77 2.30 8.65
CA CYS A 168 -14.58 3.39 9.62
C CYS A 168 -15.66 4.48 9.48
N GLU A 169 -16.00 4.88 8.26
CA GLU A 169 -17.07 5.84 8.02
C GLU A 169 -18.42 5.29 8.47
N GLY A 170 -18.74 4.04 8.15
CA GLY A 170 -19.98 3.39 8.58
C GLY A 170 -20.10 3.30 10.10
N LEU A 171 -19.03 2.93 10.79
CA LEU A 171 -18.98 2.87 12.25
C LEU A 171 -19.16 4.26 12.88
N TYR A 172 -18.52 5.27 12.33
CA TYR A 172 -18.68 6.66 12.80
C TYR A 172 -20.12 7.13 12.71
N TYR A 173 -20.82 6.90 11.59
CA TYR A 173 -22.23 7.26 11.43
C TYR A 173 -23.14 6.46 12.36
N HIS A 174 -22.84 5.19 12.61
CA HIS A 174 -23.62 4.35 13.52
C HIS A 174 -23.52 4.83 14.97
N ILE A 175 -22.32 5.18 15.42
CA ILE A 175 -22.08 5.72 16.77
C ILE A 175 -22.77 7.08 16.93
N LYS A 176 -22.62 7.98 15.97
CA LYS A 176 -23.22 9.32 16.01
C LYS A 176 -24.74 9.24 16.13
N ARG A 177 -25.39 8.34 15.39
CA ARG A 177 -26.86 8.14 15.39
C ARG A 177 -27.38 7.58 16.71
N ARG A 178 -26.54 6.95 17.54
CA ARG A 178 -26.93 6.46 18.87
C ARG A 178 -26.89 7.53 19.95
N HIS A 179 -26.25 8.66 19.69
CA HIS A 179 -26.10 9.77 20.63
C HIS A 179 -27.00 10.98 20.29
N GLU A 180 -27.73 10.93 19.18
CA GLU A 180 -28.84 11.83 18.82
C GLU A 180 -30.20 11.25 19.21
#